data_ee88a387077bd33318fde352b4991112
#
_entry.id   ee88a387077bd33318fde352b4991112
#
_cell.length_a   1.000
_cell.length_b   1.000
_cell.length_c   1.000
_cell.angle_alpha   90.00
_cell.angle_beta   90.00
_cell.angle_gamma   90.00
#
_symmetry.space_group_name_H-M   'P 1'
#
loop_
_entity.id
_entity.type
_entity.pdbx_description
1 polymer ?
#
loop_
_entity_poly.entity_id
_entity_poly.type
_entity_poly.pdbx_seq_one_letter_code
_entity_poly.pdbx_strand_id
1 'polypeptide(L)'
;MRFYGLSGILIAVALVLGSQAVSAADAPKAPDPATGQPKATDLIFERKHIAKVEPGKQIDYKFKRTASDEKMLGQSFSDDIRLNITGDKPDGDKDLTLQIYTGDRARDPQKLEKYSINPVFAVFFSQATATFNHLAGGQVNYLQRSFTDGWLKAKVEPIKVDYNGKKIDAYRISMTPYVGDKYESKMQGWEGAKYDVIVSEQVPGEIVDMLATYHNRYPPALLKLTERTTLAGVTGLEDPK
;
A
#
# COMPACT_ATOMS: atom_id res chain seq x y z
N MET A 1 26.77 -13.34 -18.44
CA MET A 1 25.36 -12.97 -18.32
C MET A 1 25.29 -11.63 -17.60
N ARG A 2 24.90 -10.59 -18.30
CA ARG A 2 24.92 -9.21 -17.80
C ARG A 2 23.63 -8.99 -16.97
N PHE A 3 23.81 -8.72 -15.68
CA PHE A 3 22.74 -8.22 -14.83
C PHE A 3 22.37 -6.82 -15.32
N TYR A 4 21.16 -6.68 -15.84
CA TYR A 4 20.56 -5.37 -16.06
C TYR A 4 20.15 -4.80 -14.70
N GLY A 5 21.00 -3.90 -14.21
CA GLY A 5 20.61 -3.04 -13.10
C GLY A 5 19.34 -2.28 -13.50
N LEU A 6 18.32 -2.38 -12.66
CA LEU A 6 17.18 -1.48 -12.73
C LEU A 6 17.66 -0.06 -12.37
N SER A 7 18.17 0.63 -13.38
CA SER A 7 18.52 2.05 -13.29
C SER A 7 17.27 2.85 -12.98
N GLY A 8 17.40 3.69 -11.96
CA GLY A 8 16.44 4.58 -11.37
C GLY A 8 15.37 5.14 -12.29
N ILE A 9 14.15 4.69 -12.08
CA ILE A 9 12.98 5.48 -12.42
C ILE A 9 12.65 6.28 -11.17
N LEU A 10 13.11 7.52 -11.15
CA LEU A 10 12.56 8.58 -10.30
C LEU A 10 11.11 8.79 -10.74
N ILE A 11 10.19 8.05 -10.13
CA ILE A 11 8.78 8.38 -10.25
C ILE A 11 8.51 9.43 -9.18
N ALA A 12 8.69 10.68 -9.56
CA ALA A 12 8.04 11.79 -8.88
C ALA A 12 6.54 11.60 -9.09
N VAL A 13 5.86 10.97 -8.14
CA VAL A 13 4.41 11.05 -8.05
C VAL A 13 4.11 12.45 -7.54
N ALA A 14 4.09 13.42 -8.45
CA ALA A 14 3.46 14.70 -8.20
C ALA A 14 1.95 14.44 -8.13
N LEU A 15 1.44 14.14 -6.96
CA LEU A 15 0.04 14.35 -6.62
C LEU A 15 -0.18 15.86 -6.65
N VAL A 16 -0.54 16.39 -7.83
CA VAL A 16 -1.07 17.74 -7.96
C VAL A 16 -2.47 17.71 -7.34
N LEU A 17 -2.53 17.78 -6.03
CA LEU A 17 -3.73 18.18 -5.33
C LEU A 17 -3.77 19.70 -5.39
N GLY A 18 -4.59 20.23 -6.30
CA GLY A 18 -4.87 21.64 -6.38
C GLY A 18 -5.25 22.19 -5.01
N SER A 19 -4.51 23.22 -4.57
CA SER A 19 -4.79 23.97 -3.35
C SER A 19 -6.15 24.64 -3.47
N GLN A 20 -7.19 23.98 -2.98
CA GLN A 20 -8.42 24.64 -2.59
C GLN A 20 -8.35 24.81 -1.08
N ALA A 21 -8.33 26.05 -0.65
CA ALA A 21 -8.47 26.41 0.76
C ALA A 21 -9.81 25.86 1.27
N VAL A 22 -9.77 24.80 2.06
CA VAL A 22 -10.90 24.32 2.83
C VAL A 22 -10.62 24.59 4.28
N SER A 23 -11.24 25.66 4.75
CA SER A 23 -11.50 25.91 6.16
C SER A 23 -12.62 24.97 6.60
N ALA A 24 -12.44 24.43 7.79
CA ALA A 24 -13.41 23.80 8.67
C ALA A 24 -13.33 22.28 8.86
N ALA A 25 -12.97 21.98 10.11
CA ALA A 25 -13.49 20.90 10.96
C ALA A 25 -13.07 19.47 10.65
N ASP A 26 -12.21 18.97 11.55
CA ASP A 26 -12.00 17.55 11.87
C ASP A 26 -13.30 16.91 12.44
N ALA A 27 -14.28 16.70 11.58
CA ALA A 27 -15.40 15.83 11.89
C ALA A 27 -15.19 14.51 11.12
N PRO A 28 -15.32 13.33 11.76
CA PRO A 28 -15.33 12.07 11.05
C PRO A 28 -16.41 12.11 9.97
N LYS A 29 -16.04 11.86 8.73
CA LYS A 29 -16.98 11.84 7.62
C LYS A 29 -18.03 10.75 7.87
N ALA A 30 -19.30 11.06 7.66
CA ALA A 30 -20.39 10.12 7.92
C ALA A 30 -20.19 8.79 7.19
N PRO A 31 -20.51 7.65 7.85
CA PRO A 31 -20.40 6.33 7.22
C PRO A 31 -21.27 6.26 5.95
N ASP A 32 -20.92 5.32 5.07
CA ASP A 32 -21.71 5.04 3.87
C ASP A 32 -23.15 4.69 4.29
N PRO A 33 -24.18 5.44 3.86
CA PRO A 33 -25.56 5.20 4.25
C PRO A 33 -26.08 3.82 3.85
N ALA A 34 -25.44 3.13 2.89
CA ALA A 34 -25.82 1.79 2.46
C ALA A 34 -25.28 0.67 3.38
N THR A 35 -24.15 0.88 4.06
CA THR A 35 -23.49 -0.18 4.84
C THR A 35 -23.24 0.20 6.30
N GLY A 36 -23.35 1.46 6.66
CA GLY A 36 -22.96 1.98 7.99
C GLY A 36 -21.44 1.94 8.24
N GLN A 37 -20.64 1.67 7.21
CA GLN A 37 -19.19 1.52 7.30
C GLN A 37 -18.48 2.72 6.65
N PRO A 38 -17.25 3.05 7.08
CA PRO A 38 -16.47 4.10 6.44
C PRO A 38 -16.15 3.72 4.99
N LYS A 39 -16.01 4.72 4.13
CA LYS A 39 -15.58 4.49 2.75
C LYS A 39 -14.09 4.18 2.71
N ALA A 40 -13.69 3.33 1.74
CA ALA A 40 -12.27 3.00 1.52
C ALA A 40 -11.42 4.25 1.26
N THR A 41 -11.95 5.19 0.48
CA THR A 41 -11.28 6.47 0.18
C THR A 41 -11.02 7.32 1.41
N ASP A 42 -11.98 7.38 2.33
CA ASP A 42 -11.85 8.13 3.57
C ASP A 42 -10.74 7.52 4.43
N LEU A 43 -10.72 6.18 4.53
CA LEU A 43 -9.73 5.44 5.31
C LEU A 43 -8.30 5.53 4.75
N ILE A 44 -8.13 5.66 3.43
CA ILE A 44 -6.81 5.63 2.77
C ILE A 44 -6.31 7.02 2.41
N PHE A 45 -7.17 7.93 1.93
CA PHE A 45 -6.74 9.18 1.29
C PHE A 45 -7.13 10.45 2.04
N GLU A 46 -8.13 10.39 2.93
CA GLU A 46 -8.62 11.60 3.61
C GLU A 46 -8.20 11.69 5.08
N ARG A 47 -7.72 10.57 5.67
CA ARG A 47 -7.30 10.55 7.06
C ARG A 47 -5.88 11.08 7.24
N LYS A 48 -5.65 11.76 8.34
CA LYS A 48 -4.31 12.20 8.77
C LYS A 48 -3.62 11.10 9.58
N HIS A 49 -3.19 10.02 8.89
CA HIS A 49 -2.69 8.78 9.50
C HIS A 49 -1.55 8.98 10.49
N ILE A 50 -0.70 9.97 10.25
CA ILE A 50 0.51 10.20 11.06
C ILE A 50 0.37 11.36 12.04
N ALA A 51 -0.79 12.03 12.09
CA ALA A 51 -0.98 13.22 12.92
C ALA A 51 -0.72 12.97 14.42
N LYS A 52 -1.06 11.77 14.91
CA LYS A 52 -0.89 11.37 16.32
C LYS A 52 0.51 10.86 16.66
N VAL A 53 1.40 10.73 15.66
CA VAL A 53 2.76 10.22 15.90
C VAL A 53 3.68 11.37 16.27
N GLU A 54 4.33 11.29 17.44
CA GLU A 54 5.20 12.34 17.96
C GLU A 54 6.54 12.41 17.18
N PRO A 55 7.17 13.60 17.09
CA PRO A 55 8.52 13.74 16.57
C PRO A 55 9.53 12.89 17.34
N GLY A 56 10.52 12.36 16.63
CA GLY A 56 11.50 11.43 17.16
C GLY A 56 11.03 9.97 17.22
N LYS A 57 9.78 9.69 16.90
CA LYS A 57 9.28 8.31 16.79
C LYS A 57 9.57 7.73 15.41
N GLN A 58 9.85 6.43 15.40
CA GLN A 58 10.02 5.61 14.20
C GLN A 58 8.88 4.61 14.10
N ILE A 59 8.36 4.42 12.90
CA ILE A 59 7.41 3.36 12.56
C ILE A 59 8.13 2.40 11.63
N ASP A 60 8.18 1.13 12.03
CA ASP A 60 8.85 0.07 11.28
C ASP A 60 7.83 -0.85 10.60
N TYR A 61 8.03 -1.10 9.32
CA TYR A 61 7.29 -2.06 8.54
C TYR A 61 8.23 -3.15 8.03
N LYS A 62 7.75 -4.39 8.01
CA LYS A 62 8.42 -5.54 7.39
C LYS A 62 7.85 -5.74 6.00
N PHE A 63 8.72 -5.70 5.00
CA PHE A 63 8.37 -6.06 3.64
C PHE A 63 8.76 -7.51 3.36
N LYS A 64 7.86 -8.27 2.71
CA LYS A 64 8.11 -9.64 2.28
C LYS A 64 7.57 -9.83 0.87
N ARG A 65 8.45 -10.23 -0.03
CA ARG A 65 8.11 -10.70 -1.38
C ARG A 65 8.31 -12.21 -1.44
N THR A 66 7.32 -12.95 -1.94
CA THR A 66 7.38 -14.40 -2.08
C THR A 66 6.91 -14.80 -3.47
N ALA A 67 7.77 -15.49 -4.21
CA ALA A 67 7.53 -15.97 -5.56
C ALA A 67 7.46 -17.49 -5.57
N SER A 68 6.45 -18.07 -6.21
CA SER A 68 6.33 -19.53 -6.38
C SER A 68 7.37 -20.10 -7.34
N ASP A 69 7.88 -19.27 -8.25
CA ASP A 69 8.98 -19.57 -9.17
C ASP A 69 9.87 -18.33 -9.31
N GLU A 70 11.02 -18.35 -8.65
CA GLU A 70 11.95 -17.21 -8.65
C GLU A 70 12.64 -16.96 -9.99
N LYS A 71 12.71 -17.96 -10.88
CA LYS A 71 13.29 -17.77 -12.21
C LYS A 71 12.37 -16.94 -13.10
N MET A 72 11.08 -17.13 -12.94
CA MET A 72 10.07 -16.42 -13.74
C MET A 72 9.60 -15.11 -13.09
N LEU A 73 9.47 -15.09 -11.79
CA LEU A 73 8.87 -13.99 -11.05
C LEU A 73 9.88 -13.09 -10.32
N GLY A 74 11.16 -13.46 -10.34
CA GLY A 74 12.21 -12.79 -9.58
C GLY A 74 12.32 -13.33 -8.14
N GLN A 75 13.42 -12.96 -7.47
CA GLN A 75 13.75 -13.50 -6.16
C GLN A 75 12.75 -13.13 -5.07
N SER A 76 12.52 -14.09 -4.16
CA SER A 76 11.88 -13.84 -2.88
C SER A 76 12.86 -13.15 -1.94
N PHE A 77 12.38 -12.19 -1.16
CA PHE A 77 13.21 -11.53 -0.13
C PHE A 77 12.34 -10.87 0.93
N SER A 78 12.98 -10.55 2.06
CA SER A 78 12.39 -9.71 3.09
C SER A 78 13.30 -8.52 3.35
N ASP A 79 12.70 -7.38 3.73
CA ASP A 79 13.43 -6.15 4.03
C ASP A 79 12.60 -5.25 4.95
N ASP A 80 13.13 -4.10 5.33
CA ASP A 80 12.46 -3.13 6.20
C ASP A 80 12.08 -1.86 5.43
N ILE A 81 10.95 -1.26 5.82
CA ILE A 81 10.59 0.11 5.46
C ILE A 81 10.45 0.90 6.76
N ARG A 82 11.12 2.03 6.89
CA ARG A 82 11.16 2.83 8.12
C ARG A 82 10.68 4.24 7.85
N LEU A 83 9.81 4.70 8.73
CA LEU A 83 9.28 6.05 8.72
C LEU A 83 9.69 6.76 10.00
N ASN A 84 10.58 7.76 9.90
CA ASN A 84 11.03 8.55 11.04
C ASN A 84 10.33 9.90 11.03
N ILE A 85 9.56 10.22 12.05
CA ILE A 85 8.91 11.52 12.21
C ILE A 85 9.96 12.51 12.75
N THR A 86 10.24 13.57 12.01
CA THR A 86 11.31 14.54 12.32
C THR A 86 10.80 15.87 12.83
N GLY A 87 9.53 16.19 12.59
CA GLY A 87 8.94 17.45 13.05
C GLY A 87 7.42 17.50 12.95
N ASP A 88 6.83 18.41 13.71
CA ASP A 88 5.42 18.75 13.72
C ASP A 88 5.13 20.01 12.91
N LYS A 89 3.93 20.07 12.34
CA LYS A 89 3.37 21.27 11.73
C LYS A 89 2.03 21.62 12.39
N PRO A 90 1.62 22.90 12.35
CA PRO A 90 0.42 23.38 13.04
C PRO A 90 -0.86 22.62 12.70
N ASP A 91 -0.98 22.15 11.47
CA ASP A 91 -2.18 21.47 10.95
C ASP A 91 -2.20 19.95 11.25
N GLY A 92 -1.28 19.45 12.07
CA GLY A 92 -1.11 18.02 12.35
C GLY A 92 -0.34 17.28 11.26
N ASP A 93 0.13 17.97 10.25
CA ASP A 93 1.06 17.44 9.25
C ASP A 93 2.43 17.22 9.89
N LYS A 94 3.24 16.37 9.28
CA LYS A 94 4.55 15.99 9.80
C LYS A 94 5.64 16.21 8.76
N ASP A 95 6.83 16.56 9.25
CA ASP A 95 8.06 16.34 8.52
C ASP A 95 8.61 14.96 8.89
N LEU A 96 9.12 14.24 7.90
CA LEU A 96 9.54 12.87 8.11
C LEU A 96 10.64 12.44 7.13
N THR A 97 11.30 11.35 7.45
CA THR A 97 12.22 10.65 6.54
C THR A 97 11.71 9.25 6.30
N LEU A 98 11.56 8.89 5.03
CA LEU A 98 11.17 7.55 4.59
C LEU A 98 12.41 6.82 4.07
N GLN A 99 12.73 5.68 4.69
CA GLN A 99 13.75 4.73 4.24
C GLN A 99 13.07 3.51 3.66
N ILE A 100 13.29 3.24 2.37
CA ILE A 100 12.81 2.05 1.69
C ILE A 100 13.97 1.10 1.56
N TYR A 101 13.84 -0.08 2.19
CA TYR A 101 14.79 -1.17 2.25
C TYR A 101 16.12 -0.81 2.95
N THR A 102 16.92 -1.82 3.20
CA THR A 102 18.17 -1.76 3.93
C THR A 102 19.29 -2.48 3.17
N GLY A 103 20.56 -2.34 3.61
CA GLY A 103 21.70 -2.98 2.99
C GLY A 103 21.81 -2.68 1.50
N ASP A 104 22.08 -3.69 0.70
CA ASP A 104 22.30 -3.57 -0.76
C ASP A 104 21.04 -3.19 -1.56
N ARG A 105 19.84 -3.29 -0.93
CA ARG A 105 18.56 -2.88 -1.53
C ARG A 105 18.13 -1.49 -1.09
N ALA A 106 18.85 -0.88 -0.16
CA ALA A 106 18.51 0.45 0.35
C ALA A 106 18.36 1.46 -0.79
N ARG A 107 17.28 2.23 -0.74
CA ARG A 107 17.14 3.43 -1.56
C ARG A 107 17.57 4.64 -0.75
N ASP A 108 17.95 5.71 -1.41
CA ASP A 108 18.28 6.96 -0.74
C ASP A 108 17.12 7.41 0.14
N PRO A 109 17.38 7.79 1.41
CA PRO A 109 16.34 8.27 2.32
C PRO A 109 15.64 9.50 1.73
N GLN A 110 14.31 9.46 1.72
CA GLN A 110 13.50 10.57 1.21
C GLN A 110 13.04 11.45 2.37
N LYS A 111 13.41 12.72 2.33
CA LYS A 111 12.87 13.75 3.24
C LYS A 111 11.55 14.24 2.68
N LEU A 112 10.50 14.14 3.45
CA LEU A 112 9.14 14.55 3.09
C LEU A 112 8.67 15.59 4.10
N GLU A 113 8.12 16.69 3.61
CA GLU A 113 7.66 17.82 4.43
C GLU A 113 6.15 18.00 4.28
N LYS A 114 5.48 18.36 5.36
CA LYS A 114 4.04 18.62 5.41
C LYS A 114 3.18 17.44 4.94
N TYR A 115 3.49 16.26 5.44
CA TYR A 115 2.72 15.05 5.15
C TYR A 115 1.69 14.77 6.24
N SER A 116 0.46 14.46 5.84
CA SER A 116 -0.63 14.01 6.73
C SER A 116 -0.93 12.53 6.55
N ILE A 117 -0.84 12.06 5.30
CA ILE A 117 -1.06 10.66 4.93
C ILE A 117 0.23 9.87 5.15
N ASN A 118 0.11 8.62 5.60
CA ASN A 118 1.27 7.75 5.73
C ASN A 118 1.87 7.43 4.35
N PRO A 119 3.12 7.85 4.04
CA PRO A 119 3.70 7.70 2.71
C PRO A 119 3.97 6.25 2.30
N VAL A 120 3.90 5.30 3.23
CA VAL A 120 4.04 3.86 2.92
C VAL A 120 2.91 3.37 2.02
N PHE A 121 1.72 4.01 2.02
CA PHE A 121 0.70 3.77 1.00
C PHE A 121 1.20 4.05 -0.41
N ALA A 122 1.88 5.17 -0.62
CA ALA A 122 2.42 5.52 -1.94
C ALA A 122 3.50 4.52 -2.40
N VAL A 123 4.33 4.03 -1.47
CA VAL A 123 5.30 2.97 -1.75
C VAL A 123 4.57 1.70 -2.23
N PHE A 124 3.57 1.25 -1.48
CA PHE A 124 2.79 0.06 -1.82
C PHE A 124 2.08 0.22 -3.16
N PHE A 125 1.41 1.34 -3.41
CA PHE A 125 0.68 1.58 -4.65
C PHE A 125 1.61 1.62 -5.87
N SER A 126 2.75 2.27 -5.73
CA SER A 126 3.76 2.32 -6.79
C SER A 126 4.34 0.93 -7.10
N GLN A 127 4.68 0.14 -6.07
CA GLN A 127 5.18 -1.21 -6.25
C GLN A 127 4.12 -2.13 -6.85
N ALA A 128 2.90 -2.09 -6.33
CA ALA A 128 1.79 -2.91 -6.80
C ALA A 128 1.47 -2.69 -8.28
N THR A 129 1.41 -1.44 -8.73
CA THR A 129 1.16 -1.11 -10.15
C THR A 129 2.36 -1.45 -11.03
N ALA A 130 3.59 -1.26 -10.56
CA ALA A 130 4.80 -1.62 -11.31
C ALA A 130 4.93 -3.15 -11.46
N THR A 131 4.68 -3.91 -10.40
CA THR A 131 4.68 -5.37 -10.42
C THR A 131 3.59 -5.90 -11.37
N PHE A 132 2.37 -5.37 -11.27
CA PHE A 132 1.29 -5.78 -12.18
C PHE A 132 1.63 -5.47 -13.65
N ASN A 133 2.17 -4.28 -13.94
CA ASN A 133 2.61 -3.92 -15.28
C ASN A 133 3.70 -4.85 -15.81
N HIS A 134 4.65 -5.26 -14.97
CA HIS A 134 5.69 -6.21 -15.33
C HIS A 134 5.12 -7.60 -15.67
N LEU A 135 4.12 -8.06 -14.92
CA LEU A 135 3.50 -9.37 -15.10
C LEU A 135 2.51 -9.41 -16.27
N ALA A 136 1.64 -8.43 -16.36
CA ALA A 136 0.52 -8.40 -17.30
C ALA A 136 0.82 -7.61 -18.59
N GLY A 137 1.84 -6.76 -18.57
CA GLY A 137 2.09 -5.77 -19.63
C GLY A 137 1.05 -4.65 -19.62
N GLY A 138 1.03 -3.86 -20.69
CA GLY A 138 0.05 -2.79 -20.87
C GLY A 138 0.61 -1.39 -20.62
N GLN A 139 -0.27 -0.39 -20.78
CA GLN A 139 0.09 1.01 -20.58
C GLN A 139 0.01 1.39 -19.11
N VAL A 140 1.13 1.84 -18.53
CA VAL A 140 1.25 2.19 -17.10
C VAL A 140 0.15 3.14 -16.64
N ASN A 141 -0.09 4.24 -17.40
CA ASN A 141 -1.12 5.23 -17.03
C ASN A 141 -2.54 4.64 -16.99
N TYR A 142 -2.84 3.67 -17.87
CA TYR A 142 -4.11 2.97 -17.85
C TYR A 142 -4.25 2.11 -16.59
N LEU A 143 -3.23 1.30 -16.31
CA LEU A 143 -3.22 0.41 -15.15
C LEU A 143 -3.29 1.19 -13.82
N GLN A 144 -2.56 2.30 -13.73
CA GLN A 144 -2.63 3.19 -12.56
C GLN A 144 -4.03 3.77 -12.36
N ARG A 145 -4.69 4.18 -13.44
CA ARG A 145 -6.08 4.68 -13.35
C ARG A 145 -7.03 3.58 -12.88
N SER A 146 -7.00 2.40 -13.50
CA SER A 146 -7.83 1.26 -13.10
C SER A 146 -7.57 0.87 -11.64
N PHE A 147 -6.32 0.91 -11.19
CA PHE A 147 -5.94 0.68 -9.80
C PHE A 147 -6.53 1.73 -8.86
N THR A 148 -6.44 3.01 -9.21
CA THR A 148 -7.00 4.11 -8.42
C THR A 148 -8.54 4.02 -8.36
N ASP A 149 -9.19 3.77 -9.51
CA ASP A 149 -10.64 3.59 -9.59
C ASP A 149 -11.13 2.37 -8.80
N GLY A 150 -10.27 1.36 -8.63
CA GLY A 150 -10.54 0.18 -7.80
C GLY A 150 -10.79 0.54 -6.34
N TRP A 151 -10.07 1.52 -5.78
CA TRP A 151 -10.27 1.94 -4.39
C TRP A 151 -11.63 2.62 -4.16
N LEU A 152 -12.20 3.28 -5.17
CA LEU A 152 -13.55 3.86 -5.10
C LEU A 152 -14.65 2.79 -4.91
N LYS A 153 -14.37 1.56 -5.34
CA LYS A 153 -15.30 0.42 -5.31
C LYS A 153 -14.84 -0.67 -4.35
N ALA A 154 -13.78 -0.42 -3.59
CA ALA A 154 -13.19 -1.40 -2.69
C ALA A 154 -14.17 -1.79 -1.58
N LYS A 155 -14.21 -3.08 -1.25
CA LYS A 155 -15.00 -3.61 -0.14
C LYS A 155 -14.31 -3.26 1.17
N VAL A 156 -15.06 -2.75 2.13
CA VAL A 156 -14.57 -2.48 3.49
C VAL A 156 -15.25 -3.45 4.47
N GLU A 157 -14.47 -4.09 5.32
CA GLU A 157 -14.95 -5.05 6.32
C GLU A 157 -14.31 -4.75 7.68
N PRO A 158 -15.09 -4.66 8.77
CA PRO A 158 -14.53 -4.59 10.12
C PRO A 158 -13.93 -5.95 10.49
N ILE A 159 -12.73 -5.92 11.04
CA ILE A 159 -12.00 -7.11 11.50
C ILE A 159 -11.31 -6.84 12.83
N LYS A 160 -10.78 -7.89 13.46
CA LYS A 160 -9.84 -7.76 14.57
C LYS A 160 -8.48 -8.30 14.16
N VAL A 161 -7.42 -7.63 14.61
CA VAL A 161 -6.04 -8.04 14.38
C VAL A 161 -5.27 -8.08 15.70
N ASP A 162 -4.23 -8.90 15.76
CA ASP A 162 -3.34 -8.96 16.92
C ASP A 162 -2.17 -7.99 16.71
N TYR A 163 -2.05 -7.03 17.62
CA TYR A 163 -0.95 -6.06 17.65
C TYR A 163 -0.34 -5.99 19.04
N ASN A 164 0.97 -6.28 19.15
CA ASN A 164 1.70 -6.34 20.44
C ASN A 164 0.97 -7.17 21.51
N GLY A 165 0.44 -8.33 21.10
CA GLY A 165 -0.28 -9.26 21.99
C GLY A 165 -1.69 -8.82 22.41
N LYS A 166 -2.23 -7.77 21.79
CA LYS A 166 -3.60 -7.29 22.05
C LYS A 166 -4.43 -7.35 20.77
N LYS A 167 -5.70 -7.73 20.90
CA LYS A 167 -6.67 -7.62 19.80
C LYS A 167 -7.15 -6.18 19.67
N ILE A 168 -6.98 -5.62 18.48
CA ILE A 168 -7.43 -4.28 18.13
C ILE A 168 -8.48 -4.33 17.01
N ASP A 169 -9.33 -3.32 16.97
CA ASP A 169 -10.28 -3.14 15.88
C ASP A 169 -9.58 -2.54 14.67
N ALA A 170 -9.93 -3.06 13.49
CA ALA A 170 -9.35 -2.64 12.22
C ALA A 170 -10.38 -2.76 11.09
N TYR A 171 -10.09 -2.15 9.96
CA TYR A 171 -10.83 -2.32 8.72
C TYR A 171 -9.93 -2.97 7.67
N ARG A 172 -10.44 -4.03 7.01
CA ARG A 172 -9.84 -4.58 5.80
C ARG A 172 -10.52 -3.95 4.61
N ILE A 173 -9.73 -3.44 3.71
CA ILE A 173 -10.13 -2.83 2.44
C ILE A 173 -9.59 -3.71 1.32
N SER A 174 -10.48 -4.27 0.49
CA SER A 174 -10.10 -5.26 -0.53
C SER A 174 -10.59 -4.85 -1.91
N MET A 175 -9.74 -5.04 -2.94
CA MET A 175 -10.12 -4.81 -4.32
C MET A 175 -9.45 -5.77 -5.30
N THR A 176 -10.10 -5.98 -6.45
CA THR A 176 -9.59 -6.68 -7.64
C THR A 176 -9.82 -5.78 -8.86
N PRO A 177 -8.98 -4.76 -9.08
CA PRO A 177 -9.28 -3.63 -9.97
C PRO A 177 -9.33 -4.01 -11.45
N TYR A 178 -8.81 -5.17 -11.81
CA TYR A 178 -8.67 -5.59 -13.20
C TYR A 178 -9.66 -6.68 -13.62
N VAL A 179 -10.40 -7.26 -12.66
CA VAL A 179 -11.48 -8.21 -12.95
C VAL A 179 -12.65 -7.47 -13.59
N GLY A 180 -13.12 -7.96 -14.73
CA GLY A 180 -14.17 -7.31 -15.52
C GLY A 180 -13.71 -6.06 -16.29
N ASP A 181 -12.39 -5.79 -16.32
CA ASP A 181 -11.84 -4.71 -17.14
C ASP A 181 -12.01 -5.00 -18.63
N LYS A 182 -12.26 -3.98 -19.45
CA LYS A 182 -12.45 -4.11 -20.91
C LYS A 182 -11.23 -4.71 -21.64
N TYR A 183 -10.06 -4.65 -21.02
CA TYR A 183 -8.81 -5.24 -21.53
C TYR A 183 -8.36 -6.47 -20.73
N GLU A 184 -9.21 -7.04 -19.89
CA GLU A 184 -8.94 -8.22 -19.08
C GLU A 184 -8.25 -9.34 -19.89
N SER A 185 -8.77 -9.65 -21.08
CA SER A 185 -8.20 -10.69 -21.94
C SER A 185 -6.76 -10.43 -22.43
N LYS A 186 -6.27 -9.20 -22.30
CA LYS A 186 -4.89 -8.80 -22.65
C LYS A 186 -3.93 -8.86 -21.48
N MET A 187 -4.39 -9.16 -20.26
CA MET A 187 -3.59 -9.17 -19.04
C MET A 187 -2.92 -10.51 -18.77
N GLN A 188 -2.84 -11.38 -19.77
CA GLN A 188 -2.06 -12.62 -19.74
C GLN A 188 -2.36 -13.55 -18.55
N GLY A 189 -3.59 -13.53 -18.03
CA GLY A 189 -4.04 -14.35 -16.89
C GLY A 189 -3.77 -13.76 -15.52
N TRP A 190 -3.28 -12.53 -15.43
CA TRP A 190 -2.99 -11.85 -14.17
C TRP A 190 -4.11 -10.92 -13.68
N GLU A 191 -5.21 -10.78 -14.41
CA GLU A 191 -6.32 -9.87 -14.10
C GLU A 191 -6.96 -10.12 -12.74
N GLY A 192 -6.81 -11.33 -12.16
CA GLY A 192 -7.25 -11.68 -10.83
C GLY A 192 -6.39 -11.10 -9.69
N ALA A 193 -5.44 -10.21 -9.98
CA ALA A 193 -4.63 -9.57 -8.95
C ALA A 193 -5.50 -8.91 -7.88
N LYS A 194 -5.22 -9.25 -6.61
CA LYS A 194 -5.97 -8.78 -5.44
C LYS A 194 -5.09 -7.91 -4.56
N TYR A 195 -5.68 -6.85 -4.03
CA TYR A 195 -5.01 -5.92 -3.12
C TYR A 195 -5.84 -5.79 -1.85
N ASP A 196 -5.21 -6.04 -0.71
CA ASP A 196 -5.80 -5.90 0.61
C ASP A 196 -4.99 -4.86 1.40
N VAL A 197 -5.68 -3.94 2.06
CA VAL A 197 -5.11 -2.98 3.00
C VAL A 197 -5.86 -3.11 4.32
N ILE A 198 -5.14 -3.19 5.42
CA ILE A 198 -5.71 -3.21 6.76
C ILE A 198 -5.25 -1.95 7.49
N VAL A 199 -6.23 -1.20 8.01
CA VAL A 199 -5.98 0.05 8.74
C VAL A 199 -6.63 0.01 10.12
N SER A 200 -6.00 0.67 11.10
CA SER A 200 -6.53 0.83 12.45
C SER A 200 -6.02 2.13 13.07
N GLU A 201 -6.91 2.90 13.70
CA GLU A 201 -6.53 4.08 14.50
C GLU A 201 -5.76 3.75 15.77
N GLN A 202 -5.71 2.47 16.14
CA GLN A 202 -5.08 1.98 17.37
C GLN A 202 -3.61 1.65 17.19
N VAL A 203 -3.05 1.88 15.99
CA VAL A 203 -1.61 1.69 15.72
C VAL A 203 -0.96 2.98 15.22
N PRO A 204 0.35 3.16 15.44
CA PRO A 204 1.06 4.31 14.93
C PRO A 204 1.05 4.30 13.38
N GLY A 205 0.70 5.44 12.81
CA GLY A 205 0.64 5.60 11.34
C GLY A 205 -0.53 4.90 10.66
N GLU A 206 -1.43 4.28 11.44
CA GLU A 206 -2.71 3.68 11.07
C GLU A 206 -2.67 2.54 10.03
N ILE A 207 -1.53 2.25 9.39
CA ILE A 207 -1.36 1.08 8.51
C ILE A 207 -0.97 -0.13 9.36
N VAL A 208 -1.78 -1.19 9.29
CA VAL A 208 -1.51 -2.49 9.93
C VAL A 208 -0.82 -3.44 8.97
N ASP A 209 -1.37 -3.58 7.75
CA ASP A 209 -0.88 -4.51 6.73
C ASP A 209 -1.32 -4.08 5.33
N MET A 210 -0.49 -4.34 4.35
CA MET A 210 -0.82 -4.17 2.94
C MET A 210 -0.30 -5.37 2.17
N LEU A 211 -1.16 -6.01 1.39
CA LEU A 211 -0.87 -7.23 0.66
C LEU A 211 -1.32 -7.11 -0.79
N ALA A 212 -0.39 -7.32 -1.71
CA ALA A 212 -0.68 -7.55 -3.12
C ALA A 212 -0.49 -9.04 -3.43
N THR A 213 -1.50 -9.65 -4.04
CA THR A 213 -1.48 -11.06 -4.45
C THR A 213 -1.72 -11.16 -5.95
N TYR A 214 -0.81 -11.82 -6.64
CA TYR A 214 -0.88 -12.04 -8.08
C TYR A 214 -0.91 -13.54 -8.34
N HIS A 215 -1.96 -14.02 -8.98
CA HIS A 215 -2.10 -15.39 -9.44
C HIS A 215 -2.28 -15.40 -10.94
N ASN A 216 -1.43 -16.13 -11.64
CA ASN A 216 -1.67 -16.43 -13.04
C ASN A 216 -2.62 -17.61 -13.17
N ARG A 217 -3.69 -17.44 -13.95
CA ARG A 217 -4.69 -18.49 -14.14
C ARG A 217 -4.38 -19.48 -15.26
N TYR A 218 -3.32 -19.22 -16.03
CA TYR A 218 -3.00 -20.08 -17.18
C TYR A 218 -2.01 -21.19 -16.81
N PRO A 219 -2.31 -22.46 -17.17
CA PRO A 219 -1.36 -23.55 -17.06
C PRO A 219 -0.17 -23.34 -18.05
N PRO A 220 0.97 -24.08 -17.89
CA PRO A 220 1.12 -25.22 -16.96
C PRO A 220 1.53 -24.80 -15.54
N ALA A 221 2.01 -23.61 -15.32
CA ALA A 221 2.45 -23.16 -14.01
C ALA A 221 1.46 -22.13 -13.46
N LEU A 222 0.71 -22.50 -12.42
CA LEU A 222 -0.10 -21.55 -11.64
C LEU A 222 0.85 -20.66 -10.83
N LEU A 223 1.48 -19.70 -11.52
CA LEU A 223 2.43 -18.79 -10.91
C LEU A 223 1.74 -17.91 -9.87
N LYS A 224 2.39 -17.80 -8.71
CA LYS A 224 1.93 -16.96 -7.62
C LYS A 224 3.04 -16.05 -7.13
N LEU A 225 2.73 -14.77 -6.98
CA LEU A 225 3.59 -13.77 -6.36
C LEU A 225 2.80 -13.04 -5.28
N THR A 226 3.42 -12.83 -4.13
CA THR A 226 2.86 -11.97 -3.08
C THR A 226 3.88 -10.92 -2.67
N GLU A 227 3.39 -9.71 -2.40
CA GLU A 227 4.16 -8.61 -1.84
C GLU A 227 3.39 -8.07 -0.64
N ARG A 228 3.97 -8.15 0.55
CA ARG A 228 3.34 -7.78 1.80
C ARG A 228 4.17 -6.77 2.57
N THR A 229 3.51 -5.76 3.11
CA THR A 229 4.11 -4.77 4.00
C THR A 229 3.31 -4.77 5.31
N THR A 230 3.92 -5.22 6.41
CA THR A 230 3.24 -5.39 7.70
C THR A 230 3.90 -4.53 8.76
N LEU A 231 3.13 -3.82 9.58
CA LEU A 231 3.61 -3.07 10.73
C LEU A 231 4.30 -4.02 11.73
N ALA A 232 5.46 -3.63 12.23
CA ALA A 232 6.14 -4.37 13.28
C ALA A 232 5.25 -4.51 14.54
N GLY A 233 5.21 -5.72 15.13
CA GLY A 233 4.33 -6.05 16.24
C GLY A 233 2.97 -6.63 15.87
N VAL A 234 2.60 -6.62 14.59
CA VAL A 234 1.41 -7.32 14.08
C VAL A 234 1.71 -8.82 13.93
N THR A 235 0.77 -9.65 14.37
CA THR A 235 0.88 -11.11 14.30
C THR A 235 -0.45 -11.74 13.87
N GLY A 236 -0.44 -13.04 13.54
CA GLY A 236 -1.65 -13.81 13.24
C GLY A 236 -2.32 -13.48 11.90
N LEU A 237 -1.66 -12.73 11.03
CA LEU A 237 -2.16 -12.53 9.68
C LEU A 237 -1.81 -13.73 8.80
N GLU A 238 -2.84 -14.35 8.22
CA GLU A 238 -2.65 -15.49 7.32
C GLU A 238 -1.99 -15.04 6.00
N ASP A 239 -1.10 -15.89 5.49
CA ASP A 239 -0.66 -15.77 4.10
C ASP A 239 -1.80 -16.24 3.18
N PRO A 240 -2.05 -15.60 2.03
CA PRO A 240 -3.09 -15.99 1.11
C PRO A 240 -2.80 -17.39 0.56
N LYS A 241 -3.83 -18.24 0.61
CA LYS A 241 -3.81 -19.61 0.06
C LYS A 241 -3.64 -19.62 -1.45
#